data_f2a7f211b105d38d4f141e93950fc096
#
_entry.id   f2a7f211b105d38d4f141e93950fc096
#
_cell.length_a   1.000
_cell.length_b   1.000
_cell.length_c   1.000
_cell.angle_alpha   90.00
_cell.angle_beta   90.00
_cell.angle_gamma   90.00
#
_symmetry.space_group_name_H-M   'P 1'
#
loop_
_entity.id
_entity.type
_entity.pdbx_description
1 polymer ?
#
loop_
_entity_poly.entity_id
_entity_poly.type
_entity_poly.pdbx_seq_one_letter_code
_entity_poly.pdbx_strand_id
1 'polypeptide(L)'
;MPEVKICLFPMIIVAHLARSLPRKVLYEMMLTGEAMSATEGHRLGFVNRLAETREELEMIITEFGRRFQLTSPGAIALGRRAFVLLSDMPAAQALDAAQFLNLSFFLGSDFQEGTSAFIEHRAPSWARQQNVESYRL
;
A
#
# COMPACT_ATOMS: atom_id res chain seq x y z
N MET A 1 -1.54 22.45 -0.38
CA MET A 1 -0.14 22.67 -0.88
C MET A 1 0.15 24.18 -0.84
N PRO A 2 0.66 24.69 0.29
CA PRO A 2 0.80 26.14 0.49
C PRO A 2 1.96 26.78 -0.29
N GLU A 3 2.80 26.01 -0.94
CA GLU A 3 3.99 26.46 -1.65
C GLU A 3 3.67 27.55 -2.70
N VAL A 4 2.51 27.45 -3.34
CA VAL A 4 2.07 28.43 -4.33
C VAL A 4 1.88 29.83 -3.73
N LYS A 5 1.60 29.95 -2.43
CA LYS A 5 1.44 31.21 -1.72
C LYS A 5 2.77 31.93 -1.46
N ILE A 6 3.89 31.24 -1.64
CA ILE A 6 5.25 31.79 -1.49
C ILE A 6 6.07 31.71 -2.78
N CYS A 7 5.39 31.75 -3.93
CA CYS A 7 5.99 31.71 -5.26
C CYS A 7 6.76 30.41 -5.61
N LEU A 8 6.41 29.28 -4.97
CA LEU A 8 6.91 27.96 -5.32
C LEU A 8 5.75 27.10 -5.84
N PHE A 9 6.07 26.23 -6.80
CA PHE A 9 5.12 25.23 -7.27
C PHE A 9 5.53 23.84 -6.77
N PRO A 10 4.61 23.01 -6.27
CA PRO A 10 4.93 21.75 -5.59
C PRO A 10 5.29 20.62 -6.59
N MET A 11 6.29 20.80 -7.42
CA MET A 11 6.64 19.91 -8.55
C MET A 11 6.92 18.46 -8.13
N ILE A 12 7.66 18.27 -7.03
CA ILE A 12 8.00 16.92 -6.54
C ILE A 12 6.76 16.21 -6.03
N ILE A 13 5.91 16.95 -5.29
CA ILE A 13 4.65 16.40 -4.72
C ILE A 13 3.70 16.01 -5.84
N VAL A 14 3.59 16.85 -6.87
CA VAL A 14 2.77 16.59 -8.07
C VAL A 14 3.15 15.27 -8.75
N ALA A 15 4.44 15.00 -8.91
CA ALA A 15 4.90 13.76 -9.53
C ALA A 15 4.38 12.49 -8.81
N HIS A 16 4.21 12.56 -7.50
CA HIS A 16 3.63 11.46 -6.71
C HIS A 16 2.09 11.46 -6.72
N LEU A 17 1.48 12.61 -6.45
CA LEU A 17 0.02 12.69 -6.29
C LEU A 17 -0.77 12.58 -7.59
N ALA A 18 -0.15 12.89 -8.73
CA ALA A 18 -0.80 12.80 -10.05
C ALA A 18 -1.27 11.38 -10.41
N ARG A 19 -0.73 10.36 -9.74
CA ARG A 19 -1.13 8.96 -9.89
C ARG A 19 -2.21 8.50 -8.91
N SER A 20 -2.43 9.27 -7.85
CA SER A 20 -3.29 8.87 -6.72
C SER A 20 -4.55 9.73 -6.59
N LEU A 21 -4.56 10.92 -7.15
CA LEU A 21 -5.67 11.85 -7.08
C LEU A 21 -6.26 12.17 -8.46
N PRO A 22 -7.57 12.42 -8.56
CA PRO A 22 -8.17 12.94 -9.78
C PRO A 22 -7.51 14.25 -10.21
N ARG A 23 -7.16 14.35 -11.49
CA ARG A 23 -6.37 15.49 -12.03
C ARG A 23 -6.97 16.86 -11.70
N LYS A 24 -8.30 17.01 -11.74
CA LYS A 24 -8.97 18.28 -11.45
C LYS A 24 -8.80 18.68 -9.99
N VAL A 25 -8.94 17.72 -9.07
CA VAL A 25 -8.79 17.96 -7.62
C VAL A 25 -7.34 18.34 -7.30
N LEU A 26 -6.38 17.58 -7.83
CA LEU A 26 -4.97 17.91 -7.64
C LEU A 26 -4.63 19.29 -8.19
N TYR A 27 -5.14 19.63 -9.38
CA TYR A 27 -4.89 20.93 -10.02
C TYR A 27 -5.44 22.09 -9.18
N GLU A 28 -6.67 21.96 -8.66
CA GLU A 28 -7.27 22.94 -7.76
C GLU A 28 -6.43 23.14 -6.49
N MET A 29 -6.03 22.06 -5.82
CA MET A 29 -5.16 22.10 -4.65
C MET A 29 -3.81 22.79 -4.91
N MET A 30 -3.25 22.60 -6.10
CA MET A 30 -1.98 23.22 -6.48
C MET A 30 -2.12 24.71 -6.76
N LEU A 31 -3.23 25.14 -7.38
CA LEU A 31 -3.44 26.53 -7.74
C LEU A 31 -3.90 27.40 -6.56
N THR A 32 -4.71 26.83 -5.67
CA THR A 32 -5.27 27.56 -4.52
C THR A 32 -4.38 27.47 -3.29
N GLY A 33 -3.57 26.43 -3.18
CA GLY A 33 -2.81 26.12 -1.98
C GLY A 33 -3.70 25.68 -0.80
N GLU A 34 -4.96 25.34 -1.04
CA GLU A 34 -5.88 24.89 -0.03
C GLU A 34 -5.64 23.43 0.38
N ALA A 35 -6.03 23.11 1.62
CA ALA A 35 -5.95 21.76 2.15
C ALA A 35 -7.23 20.99 1.82
N MET A 36 -7.09 19.72 1.50
CA MET A 36 -8.19 18.77 1.38
C MET A 36 -8.50 18.16 2.75
N SER A 37 -9.77 18.03 3.10
CA SER A 37 -10.17 17.33 4.32
C SER A 37 -9.92 15.82 4.21
N ALA A 38 -9.76 15.14 5.35
CA ALA A 38 -9.61 13.68 5.40
C ALA A 38 -10.86 12.98 4.82
N THR A 39 -12.04 13.51 5.07
CA THR A 39 -13.33 13.00 4.55
C THR A 39 -13.37 13.06 3.03
N GLU A 40 -12.97 14.18 2.44
CA GLU A 40 -12.92 14.31 0.98
C GLU A 40 -11.83 13.40 0.38
N GLY A 41 -10.67 13.31 1.03
CA GLY A 41 -9.61 12.36 0.65
C GLY A 41 -10.09 10.92 0.67
N HIS A 42 -10.92 10.55 1.63
CA HIS A 42 -11.53 9.23 1.71
C HIS A 42 -12.54 9.00 0.58
N ARG A 43 -13.42 9.96 0.34
CA ARG A 43 -14.39 9.90 -0.78
C ARG A 43 -13.69 9.72 -2.13
N LEU A 44 -12.53 10.30 -2.30
CA LEU A 44 -11.70 10.19 -3.52
C LEU A 44 -10.81 8.95 -3.58
N GLY A 45 -10.80 8.11 -2.54
CA GLY A 45 -9.95 6.92 -2.45
C GLY A 45 -8.48 7.19 -2.12
N PHE A 46 -8.14 8.42 -1.74
CA PHE A 46 -6.78 8.82 -1.34
C PHE A 46 -6.48 8.46 0.13
N VAL A 47 -7.49 8.51 0.99
CA VAL A 47 -7.44 8.09 2.38
C VAL A 47 -8.18 6.76 2.54
N ASN A 48 -7.52 5.75 3.08
CA ASN A 48 -8.09 4.40 3.19
C ASN A 48 -9.18 4.31 4.27
N ARG A 49 -9.00 4.98 5.41
CA ARG A 49 -9.89 4.91 6.56
C ARG A 49 -9.97 6.26 7.26
N LEU A 50 -11.12 6.52 7.87
CA LEU A 50 -11.36 7.67 8.74
C LEU A 50 -11.51 7.20 10.17
N ALA A 51 -11.18 8.07 11.11
CA ALA A 51 -11.45 7.92 12.53
C ALA A 51 -12.05 9.24 13.04
N GLU A 52 -13.04 9.16 13.91
CA GLU A 52 -13.67 10.33 14.52
C GLU A 52 -12.93 10.77 15.77
N THR A 53 -12.28 9.81 16.45
CA THR A 53 -11.51 10.08 17.68
C THR A 53 -10.08 9.56 17.55
N ARG A 54 -9.21 10.03 18.45
CA ARG A 54 -7.82 9.56 18.52
C ARG A 54 -7.76 8.08 18.91
N GLU A 55 -8.59 7.68 19.82
CA GLU A 55 -8.69 6.29 20.30
C GLU A 55 -9.09 5.35 19.17
N GLU A 56 -10.05 5.76 18.35
CA GLU A 56 -10.46 5.01 17.15
C GLU A 56 -9.31 4.92 16.14
N LEU A 57 -8.59 6.02 15.92
CA LEU A 57 -7.41 6.03 15.05
C LEU A 57 -6.35 5.02 15.52
N GLU A 58 -6.06 5.00 16.83
CA GLU A 58 -5.09 4.06 17.42
C GLU A 58 -5.54 2.60 17.28
N MET A 59 -6.83 2.32 17.42
CA MET A 59 -7.40 0.99 17.16
C MET A 59 -7.25 0.58 15.70
N ILE A 60 -7.57 1.47 14.77
CA ILE A 60 -7.43 1.23 13.31
C ILE A 60 -5.97 0.95 12.97
N ILE A 61 -5.03 1.74 13.49
CA ILE A 61 -3.59 1.57 13.24
C ILE A 61 -3.11 0.22 13.79
N THR A 62 -3.52 -0.12 15.00
CA THR A 62 -3.14 -1.38 15.65
C THR A 62 -3.67 -2.59 14.86
N GLU A 63 -4.93 -2.57 14.48
CA GLU A 63 -5.54 -3.66 13.70
C GLU A 63 -4.91 -3.76 12.30
N PHE A 64 -4.61 -2.64 11.66
CA PHE A 64 -3.93 -2.62 10.37
C PHE A 64 -2.52 -3.18 10.48
N GLY A 65 -1.77 -2.77 11.51
CA GLY A 65 -0.44 -3.30 11.82
C GLY A 65 -0.45 -4.80 12.07
N ARG A 66 -1.43 -5.30 12.82
CA ARG A 66 -1.60 -6.73 13.08
C ARG A 66 -1.78 -7.54 11.79
N ARG A 67 -2.54 -7.04 10.81
CA ARG A 67 -2.71 -7.71 9.51
C ARG A 67 -1.40 -7.81 8.74
N PHE A 68 -0.55 -6.79 8.78
CA PHE A 68 0.78 -6.85 8.17
C PHE A 68 1.68 -7.91 8.81
N GLN A 69 1.58 -8.10 10.11
CA GLN A 69 2.39 -9.11 10.82
C GLN A 69 2.03 -10.55 10.44
N LEU A 70 0.86 -10.77 9.84
CA LEU A 70 0.43 -12.07 9.32
C LEU A 70 0.93 -12.34 7.89
N THR A 71 1.54 -11.37 7.24
CA THR A 71 1.99 -11.48 5.85
C THR A 71 3.50 -11.66 5.77
N SER A 72 3.99 -12.32 4.71
CA SER A 72 5.42 -12.51 4.48
C SER A 72 6.13 -11.17 4.30
N PRO A 73 7.15 -10.83 5.10
CA PRO A 73 7.93 -9.61 4.94
C PRO A 73 8.62 -9.52 3.57
N GLY A 74 9.14 -10.65 3.07
CA GLY A 74 9.77 -10.74 1.75
C GLY A 74 8.78 -10.49 0.62
N ALA A 75 7.58 -11.08 0.71
CA ALA A 75 6.52 -10.85 -0.27
C ALA A 75 6.09 -9.38 -0.32
N ILE A 76 5.92 -8.72 0.84
CA ILE A 76 5.59 -7.29 0.88
C ILE A 76 6.71 -6.43 0.30
N ALA A 77 7.97 -6.68 0.69
CA ALA A 77 9.11 -5.89 0.23
C ALA A 77 9.27 -5.96 -1.30
N LEU A 78 9.20 -7.17 -1.86
CA LEU A 78 9.30 -7.39 -3.30
C LEU A 78 8.04 -6.89 -4.03
N GLY A 79 6.85 -7.22 -3.50
CA GLY A 79 5.55 -6.87 -4.09
C GLY A 79 5.35 -5.36 -4.20
N ARG A 80 5.77 -4.58 -3.21
CA ARG A 80 5.71 -3.11 -3.27
C ARG A 80 6.52 -2.54 -4.45
N ARG A 81 7.73 -3.08 -4.67
CA ARG A 81 8.57 -2.67 -5.82
C ARG A 81 7.93 -3.08 -7.14
N ALA A 82 7.45 -4.31 -7.23
CA ALA A 82 6.75 -4.82 -8.40
C ALA A 82 5.50 -4.00 -8.72
N PHE A 83 4.68 -3.66 -7.70
CA PHE A 83 3.47 -2.87 -7.87
C PHE A 83 3.76 -1.51 -8.52
N VAL A 84 4.76 -0.77 -8.02
CA VAL A 84 5.13 0.54 -8.59
C VAL A 84 5.59 0.37 -10.04
N LEU A 85 6.44 -0.62 -10.32
CA LEU A 85 6.95 -0.89 -11.66
C LEU A 85 5.83 -1.22 -12.65
N LEU A 86 4.95 -2.16 -12.27
CA LEU A 86 3.88 -2.66 -13.13
C LEU A 86 2.78 -1.62 -13.35
N SER A 87 2.50 -0.77 -12.36
CA SER A 87 1.47 0.27 -12.46
C SER A 87 1.77 1.35 -13.51
N ASP A 88 3.02 1.53 -13.86
CA ASP A 88 3.48 2.52 -14.87
C ASP A 88 3.62 1.92 -16.27
N MET A 89 3.41 0.60 -16.44
CA MET A 89 3.55 -0.10 -17.72
C MET A 89 2.20 -0.21 -18.45
N PRO A 90 2.21 -0.25 -19.81
CA PRO A 90 1.07 -0.72 -20.58
C PRO A 90 0.68 -2.15 -20.18
N ALA A 91 -0.64 -2.47 -20.14
CA ALA A 91 -1.14 -3.72 -19.59
C ALA A 91 -0.49 -5.00 -20.14
N ALA A 92 -0.24 -5.07 -21.46
CA ALA A 92 0.41 -6.23 -22.06
C ALA A 92 1.84 -6.42 -21.55
N GLN A 93 2.61 -5.32 -21.50
CA GLN A 93 3.98 -5.36 -20.98
C GLN A 93 4.02 -5.65 -19.48
N ALA A 94 3.04 -5.14 -18.71
CA ALA A 94 2.92 -5.44 -17.29
C ALA A 94 2.68 -6.94 -17.04
N LEU A 95 1.84 -7.61 -17.85
CA LEU A 95 1.60 -9.05 -17.76
C LEU A 95 2.86 -9.85 -18.05
N ASP A 96 3.60 -9.51 -19.09
CA ASP A 96 4.86 -10.18 -19.42
C ASP A 96 5.89 -9.99 -18.29
N ALA A 97 6.07 -8.75 -17.81
CA ALA A 97 6.98 -8.45 -16.71
C ALA A 97 6.59 -9.18 -15.42
N ALA A 98 5.28 -9.26 -15.10
CA ALA A 98 4.78 -9.93 -13.91
C ALA A 98 5.15 -11.41 -13.86
N GLN A 99 5.16 -12.11 -15.00
CA GLN A 99 5.57 -13.53 -15.08
C GLN A 99 7.02 -13.70 -14.63
N PHE A 100 7.93 -12.84 -15.09
CA PHE A 100 9.34 -12.88 -14.68
C PHE A 100 9.54 -12.46 -13.22
N LEU A 101 8.80 -11.44 -12.75
CA LEU A 101 8.87 -11.02 -11.35
C LEU A 101 8.40 -12.11 -10.40
N ASN A 102 7.41 -12.93 -10.79
CA ASN A 102 6.95 -14.08 -9.99
C ASN A 102 8.07 -15.10 -9.72
N LEU A 103 9.03 -15.28 -10.62
CA LEU A 103 10.16 -16.17 -10.38
C LEU A 103 10.96 -15.78 -9.13
N SER A 104 11.09 -14.47 -8.87
CA SER A 104 11.78 -13.98 -7.68
C SER A 104 11.06 -14.34 -6.37
N PHE A 105 9.73 -14.46 -6.40
CA PHE A 105 8.96 -14.94 -5.25
C PHE A 105 9.16 -16.45 -5.04
N PHE A 106 9.09 -17.25 -6.11
CA PHE A 106 9.25 -18.72 -6.04
C PHE A 106 10.63 -19.16 -5.53
N LEU A 107 11.66 -18.37 -5.81
CA LEU A 107 13.02 -18.63 -5.35
C LEU A 107 13.29 -18.16 -3.91
N GLY A 108 12.37 -17.43 -3.32
CA GLY A 108 12.51 -16.89 -1.96
C GLY A 108 12.25 -17.94 -0.87
N SER A 109 12.95 -17.82 0.26
CA SER A 109 12.74 -18.67 1.44
C SER A 109 11.32 -18.54 2.02
N ASP A 110 10.75 -17.34 1.93
CA ASP A 110 9.39 -17.10 2.41
C ASP A 110 8.34 -17.89 1.61
N PHE A 111 8.55 -18.09 0.31
CA PHE A 111 7.67 -18.93 -0.51
C PHE A 111 7.72 -20.39 -0.07
N GLN A 112 8.90 -20.92 0.20
CA GLN A 112 9.06 -22.28 0.67
C GLN A 112 8.41 -22.48 2.04
N GLU A 113 8.67 -21.58 2.99
CA GLU A 113 8.05 -21.61 4.31
C GLU A 113 6.53 -21.47 4.23
N GLY A 114 6.03 -20.50 3.46
CA GLY A 114 4.59 -20.28 3.29
C GLY A 114 3.87 -21.48 2.69
N THR A 115 4.46 -22.09 1.66
CA THR A 115 3.92 -23.28 1.01
C THR A 115 3.92 -24.48 1.96
N SER A 116 5.02 -24.71 2.69
CA SER A 116 5.09 -25.79 3.69
C SER A 116 4.08 -25.59 4.81
N ALA A 117 3.98 -24.36 5.34
CA ALA A 117 3.02 -24.02 6.37
C ALA A 117 1.56 -24.24 5.92
N PHE A 118 1.25 -23.89 4.67
CA PHE A 118 -0.07 -24.12 4.09
C PHE A 118 -0.40 -25.63 3.96
N ILE A 119 0.51 -26.44 3.44
CA ILE A 119 0.33 -27.88 3.31
C ILE A 119 0.22 -28.57 4.68
N GLU A 120 1.00 -28.12 5.65
CA GLU A 120 1.02 -28.66 7.01
C GLU A 120 -0.10 -28.09 7.91
N HIS A 121 -0.96 -27.23 7.40
CA HIS A 121 -2.03 -26.54 8.15
C HIS A 121 -1.52 -25.84 9.42
N ARG A 122 -0.35 -25.24 9.38
CA ARG A 122 0.25 -24.46 10.47
C ARG A 122 0.48 -23.02 10.12
N ALA A 123 0.66 -22.17 11.13
CA ALA A 123 1.10 -20.80 10.90
C ALA A 123 2.56 -20.76 10.39
N PRO A 124 2.87 -19.92 9.37
CA PRO A 124 4.24 -19.71 8.93
C PRO A 124 5.09 -19.03 10.02
N SER A 125 6.41 -19.13 9.89
CA SER A 125 7.36 -18.66 10.92
C SER A 125 7.22 -17.20 11.30
N TRP A 126 6.89 -16.33 10.33
CA TRP A 126 6.66 -14.89 10.58
C TRP A 126 5.38 -14.57 11.34
N ALA A 127 4.40 -15.49 11.39
CA ALA A 127 3.12 -15.33 12.08
C ALA A 127 3.05 -16.05 13.43
N ARG A 128 4.04 -16.88 13.79
CA ARG A 128 4.02 -17.74 15.00
C ARG A 128 4.03 -16.99 16.33
N GLN A 129 4.40 -15.73 16.34
CA GLN A 129 4.40 -14.91 17.56
C GLN A 129 3.01 -14.36 17.91
N GLN A 130 1.99 -14.66 17.10
CA GLN A 130 0.63 -14.18 17.29
C GLN A 130 -0.37 -15.35 17.38
N ASN A 131 -1.37 -15.19 18.21
CA ASN A 131 -2.38 -16.21 18.50
C ASN A 131 -3.03 -16.72 17.19
N VAL A 132 -2.93 -18.02 16.95
CA VAL A 132 -3.14 -18.73 15.67
C VAL A 132 -4.61 -18.68 15.15
N GLU A 133 -5.58 -18.22 15.94
CA GLU A 133 -7.00 -18.21 15.55
C GLU A 133 -7.34 -17.37 14.30
N SER A 134 -6.48 -16.46 13.91
CA SER A 134 -6.71 -15.56 12.76
C SER A 134 -6.13 -16.07 11.43
N TYR A 135 -5.46 -17.23 11.41
CA TYR A 135 -4.83 -17.80 10.22
C TYR A 135 -5.69 -18.92 9.59
N ARG A 136 -6.98 -18.67 9.42
CA ARG A 136 -7.84 -19.52 8.56
C ARG A 136 -7.96 -18.84 7.20
N LEU A 137 -7.31 -19.42 6.19
CA LEU A 137 -7.60 -19.19 4.78
C LEU A 137 -8.88 -19.90 4.40
#